data_deb6a54b7584da0a1400d749dbec864b
#
_entry.id   deb6a54b7584da0a1400d749dbec864b
#
_cell.length_a   1.000
_cell.length_b   1.000
_cell.length_c   1.000
_cell.angle_alpha   90.00
_cell.angle_beta   90.00
_cell.angle_gamma   90.00
#
_symmetry.space_group_name_H-M   'P 1'
#
loop_
_entity.id
_entity.type
_entity.pdbx_description
1 polymer ?
#
loop_
_entity_poly.entity_id
_entity_poly.type
_entity_poly.pdbx_seq_one_letter_code
_entity_poly.pdbx_strand_id
1 'polypeptide(L)'
;VNLVTELHAVCATLVRAQIRYALCGGVAVTIHGATRSTKDIDILIAPADLDRALDAVRAIGYKFAALPLVFDEGTTRERHVQRVSKIEDGEHLMLDFLVERAAFAGLLANPVEVVLPEGPLWVVPREVLLVMKRLAGRNQDLADLEKLEAGDD
;
A
#
# COMPACT_ATOMS: atom_id res chain seq x y z
N VAL A 1 16.73 5.66 -8.25
CA VAL A 1 15.30 6.00 -8.33
C VAL A 1 14.85 6.60 -6.99
N ASN A 2 14.15 7.71 -7.07
CA ASN A 2 13.62 8.38 -5.88
C ASN A 2 12.24 7.80 -5.52
N LEU A 3 12.15 7.17 -4.35
CA LEU A 3 10.91 6.54 -3.91
C LEU A 3 9.75 7.54 -3.79
N VAL A 4 10.00 8.76 -3.31
CA VAL A 4 8.96 9.78 -3.15
C VAL A 4 8.40 10.20 -4.51
N THR A 5 9.26 10.41 -5.50
CA THR A 5 8.86 10.72 -6.88
C THR A 5 8.02 9.58 -7.46
N GLU A 6 8.46 8.36 -7.24
CA GLU A 6 7.77 7.16 -7.72
C GLU A 6 6.39 7.02 -7.07
N LEU A 7 6.34 7.23 -5.76
CA LEU A 7 5.09 7.19 -4.99
C LEU A 7 4.06 8.18 -5.54
N HIS A 8 4.47 9.43 -5.78
CA HIS A 8 3.58 10.44 -6.35
C HIS A 8 3.15 10.11 -7.78
N ALA A 9 4.03 9.53 -8.58
CA ALA A 9 3.70 9.11 -9.94
C ALA A 9 2.63 8.03 -9.94
N VAL A 10 2.76 7.02 -9.08
CA VAL A 10 1.77 5.94 -8.94
C VAL A 10 0.43 6.51 -8.48
N CYS A 11 0.42 7.30 -7.41
CA CYS A 11 -0.81 7.87 -6.85
C CYS A 11 -1.52 8.80 -7.85
N ALA A 12 -0.77 9.65 -8.54
CA ALA A 12 -1.34 10.53 -9.58
C ALA A 12 -1.95 9.72 -10.74
N THR A 13 -1.32 8.61 -11.10
CA THR A 13 -1.83 7.70 -12.12
C THR A 13 -3.18 7.12 -11.73
N LEU A 14 -3.32 6.69 -10.47
CA LEU A 14 -4.58 6.16 -9.95
C LEU A 14 -5.67 7.23 -9.89
N VAL A 15 -5.33 8.45 -9.47
CA VAL A 15 -6.27 9.59 -9.45
C VAL A 15 -6.78 9.89 -10.86
N ARG A 16 -5.89 9.95 -11.85
CA ARG A 16 -6.28 10.20 -13.26
C ARG A 16 -7.20 9.10 -13.80
N ALA A 17 -7.03 7.87 -13.34
CA ALA A 17 -7.88 6.74 -13.72
C ALA A 17 -9.19 6.70 -12.90
N GLN A 18 -9.40 7.67 -12.00
CA GLN A 18 -10.56 7.72 -11.10
C GLN A 18 -10.65 6.47 -10.21
N ILE A 19 -9.52 6.01 -9.73
CA ILE A 19 -9.42 4.88 -8.82
C ILE A 19 -9.17 5.39 -7.40
N ARG A 20 -10.05 5.01 -6.49
CA ARG A 20 -9.91 5.31 -5.08
C ARG A 20 -8.84 4.42 -4.47
N TYR A 21 -7.94 5.00 -3.66
CA TYR A 21 -6.83 4.27 -3.07
C TYR A 21 -6.49 4.81 -1.69
N ALA A 22 -5.74 4.03 -0.93
CA ALA A 22 -5.09 4.51 0.28
C ALA A 22 -3.73 3.82 0.46
N LEU A 23 -2.70 4.60 0.72
CA LEU A 23 -1.37 4.06 1.03
C LEU A 23 -1.43 3.31 2.35
N CYS A 24 -0.76 2.17 2.41
CA CYS A 24 -0.61 1.35 3.61
C CYS A 24 0.81 0.80 3.67
N GLY A 25 1.08 -0.19 4.51
CA GLY A 25 2.40 -0.79 4.62
C GLY A 25 3.47 0.16 5.16
N GLY A 26 4.72 -0.05 4.74
CA GLY A 26 5.88 0.66 5.26
C GLY A 26 5.88 2.17 4.99
N VAL A 27 5.38 2.60 3.83
CA VAL A 27 5.24 4.02 3.50
C VAL A 27 4.28 4.69 4.48
N ALA A 28 3.13 4.07 4.76
CA ALA A 28 2.16 4.62 5.71
C ALA A 28 2.73 4.66 7.13
N VAL A 29 3.51 3.66 7.54
CA VAL A 29 4.22 3.66 8.83
C VAL A 29 5.09 4.90 8.96
N THR A 30 5.86 5.22 7.92
CA THR A 30 6.73 6.39 7.89
C THR A 30 5.92 7.69 7.94
N ILE A 31 4.84 7.79 7.19
CA ILE A 31 3.97 8.97 7.16
C ILE A 31 3.35 9.22 8.54
N HIS A 32 2.97 8.16 9.26
CA HIS A 32 2.43 8.27 10.63
C HIS A 32 3.50 8.52 11.71
N GLY A 33 4.73 8.80 11.30
CA GLY A 33 5.78 9.32 12.18
C GLY A 33 6.80 8.31 12.70
N ALA A 34 6.67 7.02 12.35
CA ALA A 34 7.68 6.03 12.73
C ALA A 34 8.84 6.03 11.72
N THR A 35 10.07 6.06 12.22
CA THR A 35 11.25 5.99 11.36
C THR A 35 11.41 4.57 10.82
N ARG A 36 11.39 4.45 9.50
CA ARG A 36 11.57 3.17 8.81
C ARG A 36 12.06 3.40 7.39
N SER A 37 12.98 2.55 6.93
CA SER A 37 13.38 2.48 5.54
C SER A 37 12.46 1.49 4.82
N THR A 38 11.92 1.89 3.66
CA THR A 38 11.11 1.01 2.82
C THR A 38 11.42 1.25 1.35
N LYS A 39 11.30 0.20 0.54
CA LYS A 39 11.50 0.25 -0.91
C LYS A 39 10.23 -0.12 -1.68
N ASP A 40 9.25 -0.69 -1.00
CA ASP A 40 8.02 -1.19 -1.61
C ASP A 40 6.89 -0.20 -1.37
N ILE A 41 6.00 -0.09 -2.33
CA ILE A 41 4.80 0.72 -2.23
C ILE A 41 3.61 -0.23 -2.05
N ASP A 42 2.86 -0.06 -0.96
CA ASP A 42 1.67 -0.85 -0.66
C ASP A 42 0.43 0.04 -0.74
N ILE A 43 -0.53 -0.37 -1.54
CA ILE A 43 -1.75 0.41 -1.79
C ILE A 43 -2.98 -0.47 -1.61
N LEU A 44 -3.91 -0.01 -0.78
CA LEU A 44 -5.21 -0.64 -0.58
C LEU A 44 -6.18 -0.11 -1.64
N ILE A 45 -6.86 -1.02 -2.36
CA ILE A 45 -7.84 -0.68 -3.40
C ILE A 45 -9.07 -1.59 -3.31
N ALA A 46 -10.18 -1.13 -3.92
CA ALA A 46 -11.40 -1.93 -4.02
C ALA A 46 -11.21 -3.08 -5.02
N PRO A 47 -11.83 -4.25 -4.76
CA PRO A 47 -11.73 -5.40 -5.68
C PRO A 47 -12.12 -5.07 -7.12
N ALA A 48 -13.15 -4.27 -7.30
CA ALA A 48 -13.65 -3.89 -8.64
C ALA A 48 -12.66 -3.04 -9.43
N ASP A 49 -11.69 -2.42 -8.76
CA ASP A 49 -10.72 -1.51 -9.39
C ASP A 49 -9.37 -2.17 -9.69
N LEU A 50 -9.16 -3.42 -9.28
CA LEU A 50 -7.85 -4.06 -9.39
C LEU A 50 -7.34 -4.11 -10.84
N ASP A 51 -8.16 -4.59 -11.78
CA ASP A 51 -7.75 -4.72 -13.18
C ASP A 51 -7.44 -3.35 -13.80
N ARG A 52 -8.26 -2.35 -13.51
CA ARG A 52 -8.04 -0.99 -13.99
C ARG A 52 -6.76 -0.39 -13.39
N ALA A 53 -6.49 -0.68 -12.13
CA ALA A 53 -5.27 -0.22 -11.46
C ALA A 53 -4.03 -0.83 -12.10
N LEU A 54 -4.05 -2.13 -12.38
CA LEU A 54 -2.95 -2.82 -13.07
C LEU A 54 -2.71 -2.24 -14.45
N ASP A 55 -3.76 -1.98 -15.22
CA ASP A 55 -3.65 -1.36 -16.54
C ASP A 55 -3.07 0.06 -16.45
N ALA A 56 -3.53 0.84 -15.48
CA ALA A 56 -3.08 2.22 -15.31
C ALA A 56 -1.58 2.30 -14.99
N VAL A 57 -1.09 1.48 -14.05
CA VAL A 57 0.33 1.53 -13.66
C VAL A 57 1.25 0.87 -14.68
N ARG A 58 0.71 0.02 -15.56
CA ARG A 58 1.48 -0.52 -16.70
C ARG A 58 2.03 0.62 -17.56
N ALA A 59 1.25 1.67 -17.75
CA ALA A 59 1.64 2.83 -18.57
C ALA A 59 2.86 3.57 -18.01
N ILE A 60 3.14 3.46 -16.72
CA ILE A 60 4.31 4.07 -16.10
C ILE A 60 5.40 3.05 -15.74
N GLY A 61 5.34 1.86 -16.34
CA GLY A 61 6.42 0.88 -16.31
C GLY A 61 6.20 -0.35 -15.43
N TYR A 62 5.13 -0.42 -14.65
CA TYR A 62 4.83 -1.60 -13.82
C TYR A 62 4.18 -2.69 -14.67
N LYS A 63 5.02 -3.43 -15.41
CA LYS A 63 4.60 -4.38 -16.44
C LYS A 63 4.67 -5.84 -16.01
N PHE A 64 5.39 -6.15 -14.93
CA PHE A 64 5.67 -7.53 -14.53
C PHE A 64 4.74 -7.91 -13.39
N ALA A 65 3.61 -8.53 -13.72
CA ALA A 65 2.64 -8.98 -12.73
C ALA A 65 3.03 -10.38 -12.20
N ALA A 66 3.11 -10.50 -10.88
CA ALA A 66 3.26 -11.79 -10.22
C ALA A 66 1.93 -12.54 -10.20
N LEU A 67 1.95 -13.83 -9.86
CA LEU A 67 0.71 -14.55 -9.60
C LEU A 67 0.01 -13.95 -8.38
N PRO A 68 -1.34 -13.89 -8.37
CA PRO A 68 -2.07 -13.42 -7.21
C PRO A 68 -1.69 -14.20 -5.94
N LEU A 69 -1.54 -13.49 -4.83
CA LEU A 69 -1.21 -14.08 -3.54
C LEU A 69 -2.44 -14.06 -2.64
N VAL A 70 -2.71 -15.20 -1.99
CA VAL A 70 -3.74 -15.30 -0.95
C VAL A 70 -3.06 -15.81 0.32
N PHE A 71 -3.13 -15.00 1.37
CA PHE A 71 -2.57 -15.35 2.68
C PHE A 71 -3.68 -15.86 3.60
N ASP A 72 -3.38 -16.88 4.39
CA ASP A 72 -4.30 -17.46 5.38
C ASP A 72 -5.66 -17.83 4.78
N GLU A 73 -5.64 -18.44 3.58
CA GLU A 73 -6.84 -18.79 2.83
C GLU A 73 -7.80 -19.68 3.65
N GLY A 74 -9.09 -19.33 3.57
CA GLY A 74 -10.13 -20.09 4.28
C GLY A 74 -10.28 -19.73 5.75
N THR A 75 -9.49 -18.77 6.26
CA THR A 75 -9.57 -18.30 7.65
C THR A 75 -10.13 -16.89 7.72
N THR A 76 -10.42 -16.43 8.95
CA THR A 76 -10.83 -15.03 9.20
C THR A 76 -9.73 -14.02 8.91
N ARG A 77 -8.52 -14.49 8.64
CA ARG A 77 -7.34 -13.67 8.34
C ARG A 77 -7.01 -13.66 6.85
N GLU A 78 -7.87 -14.21 6.00
CA GLU A 78 -7.62 -14.29 4.56
C GLU A 78 -7.42 -12.91 3.95
N ARG A 79 -6.31 -12.75 3.20
CA ARG A 79 -5.93 -11.49 2.55
C ARG A 79 -5.46 -11.74 1.13
N HIS A 80 -5.84 -10.85 0.22
CA HIS A 80 -5.51 -10.95 -1.19
C HIS A 80 -4.59 -9.80 -1.59
N VAL A 81 -3.47 -10.11 -2.23
CA VAL A 81 -2.46 -9.15 -2.66
C VAL A 81 -2.05 -9.45 -4.10
N GLN A 82 -1.97 -8.40 -4.92
CA GLN A 82 -1.44 -8.49 -6.28
C GLN A 82 -0.19 -7.64 -6.38
N ARG A 83 0.95 -8.28 -6.62
CA ARG A 83 2.22 -7.59 -6.84
C ARG A 83 2.44 -7.33 -8.31
N VAL A 84 2.92 -6.13 -8.63
CA VAL A 84 3.40 -5.75 -9.95
C VAL A 84 4.71 -4.99 -9.77
N SER A 85 5.62 -5.14 -10.73
CA SER A 85 6.94 -4.54 -10.60
C SER A 85 7.41 -3.90 -11.90
N LYS A 86 8.42 -3.03 -11.76
CA LYS A 86 9.16 -2.48 -12.90
C LYS A 86 10.65 -2.52 -12.60
N ILE A 87 11.44 -2.49 -13.67
CA ILE A 87 12.89 -2.37 -13.60
C ILE A 87 13.26 -1.03 -14.24
N GLU A 88 13.94 -0.16 -13.50
CA GLU A 88 14.37 1.14 -13.99
C GLU A 88 15.77 1.42 -13.49
N ASP A 89 16.69 1.75 -14.40
CA ASP A 89 18.10 2.02 -14.09
C ASP A 89 18.75 0.88 -13.28
N GLY A 90 18.38 -0.38 -13.56
CA GLY A 90 18.88 -1.55 -12.87
C GLY A 90 18.22 -1.80 -11.51
N GLU A 91 17.32 -0.94 -11.06
CA GLU A 91 16.59 -1.11 -9.81
C GLU A 91 15.25 -1.82 -10.05
N HIS A 92 14.89 -2.71 -9.12
CA HIS A 92 13.65 -3.45 -9.13
C HIS A 92 12.68 -2.80 -8.14
N LEU A 93 11.63 -2.19 -8.67
CA LEU A 93 10.62 -1.49 -7.88
C LEU A 93 9.36 -2.33 -7.79
N MET A 94 8.87 -2.53 -6.56
CA MET A 94 7.69 -3.37 -6.30
C MET A 94 6.52 -2.53 -5.81
N LEU A 95 5.34 -2.81 -6.39
CA LEU A 95 4.08 -2.19 -6.04
C LEU A 95 3.10 -3.30 -5.71
N ASP A 96 2.59 -3.31 -4.48
CA ASP A 96 1.61 -4.29 -4.02
C ASP A 96 0.23 -3.63 -3.89
N PHE A 97 -0.75 -4.18 -4.59
CA PHE A 97 -2.15 -3.84 -4.38
C PHE A 97 -2.75 -4.82 -3.39
N LEU A 98 -3.15 -4.29 -2.22
CA LEU A 98 -3.87 -5.03 -1.20
C LEU A 98 -5.35 -4.84 -1.47
N VAL A 99 -6.08 -5.93 -1.61
CA VAL A 99 -7.46 -5.87 -2.09
C VAL A 99 -8.44 -5.78 -0.92
N GLU A 100 -9.34 -4.79 -0.96
CA GLU A 100 -10.34 -4.56 0.09
C GLU A 100 -11.43 -5.64 0.04
N ARG A 101 -11.09 -6.83 0.52
CA ARG A 101 -11.99 -7.97 0.65
C ARG A 101 -11.51 -8.87 1.79
N ALA A 102 -12.35 -9.82 2.21
CA ALA A 102 -12.02 -10.75 3.29
C ALA A 102 -11.57 -9.98 4.54
N ALA A 103 -10.38 -10.26 5.10
CA ALA A 103 -9.90 -9.57 6.30
C ALA A 103 -9.70 -8.06 6.12
N PHE A 104 -9.57 -7.56 4.87
CA PHE A 104 -9.41 -6.13 4.58
C PHE A 104 -10.74 -5.43 4.26
N ALA A 105 -11.86 -6.13 4.34
CA ALA A 105 -13.18 -5.55 4.04
C ALA A 105 -13.45 -4.30 4.89
N GLY A 106 -13.87 -3.22 4.25
CA GLY A 106 -14.21 -1.96 4.91
C GLY A 106 -13.04 -1.05 5.28
N LEU A 107 -11.80 -1.49 5.09
CA LEU A 107 -10.62 -0.72 5.53
C LEU A 107 -10.32 0.50 4.66
N LEU A 108 -10.90 0.57 3.46
CA LEU A 108 -10.73 1.72 2.54
C LEU A 108 -11.78 2.82 2.78
N ALA A 109 -12.67 2.66 3.75
CA ALA A 109 -13.84 3.55 3.91
C ALA A 109 -13.48 5.01 4.20
N ASN A 110 -12.45 5.26 5.01
CA ASN A 110 -12.13 6.59 5.51
C ASN A 110 -10.62 6.91 5.41
N PRO A 111 -10.06 7.01 4.19
CA PRO A 111 -8.67 7.39 4.05
C PRO A 111 -8.45 8.84 4.50
N VAL A 112 -7.23 9.13 4.94
CA VAL A 112 -6.82 10.45 5.41
C VAL A 112 -5.95 11.11 4.33
N GLU A 113 -6.24 12.38 4.02
CA GLU A 113 -5.37 13.14 3.12
C GLU A 113 -4.17 13.68 3.89
N VAL A 114 -2.99 13.42 3.36
CA VAL A 114 -1.73 13.95 3.88
C VAL A 114 -1.09 14.80 2.79
N VAL A 115 -0.80 16.06 3.10
CA VAL A 115 -0.21 16.99 2.15
C VAL A 115 1.30 17.02 2.37
N LEU A 116 2.05 16.53 1.38
CA LEU A 116 3.51 16.58 1.35
C LEU A 116 3.95 17.72 0.42
N PRO A 117 5.23 18.14 0.46
CA PRO A 117 5.73 19.18 -0.46
C PRO A 117 5.45 18.89 -1.93
N GLU A 118 5.46 17.61 -2.32
CA GLU A 118 5.24 17.16 -3.70
C GLU A 118 3.76 17.06 -4.06
N GLY A 119 2.85 17.13 -3.10
CA GLY A 119 1.41 17.08 -3.32
C GLY A 119 0.66 16.20 -2.32
N PRO A 120 -0.67 16.16 -2.43
CA PRO A 120 -1.49 15.36 -1.51
C PRO A 120 -1.44 13.87 -1.83
N LEU A 121 -1.53 13.06 -0.77
CA LEU A 121 -1.63 11.60 -0.85
C LEU A 121 -2.74 11.12 0.08
N TRP A 122 -3.43 10.06 -0.31
CA TRP A 122 -4.40 9.39 0.55
C TRP A 122 -3.73 8.24 1.28
N VAL A 123 -3.93 8.16 2.59
CA VAL A 123 -3.27 7.19 3.48
C VAL A 123 -4.32 6.54 4.37
N VAL A 124 -4.17 5.26 4.70
CA VAL A 124 -5.06 4.63 5.68
C VAL A 124 -4.90 5.34 7.04
N PRO A 125 -5.99 5.49 7.81
CA PRO A 125 -5.89 6.02 9.16
C PRO A 125 -4.97 5.15 10.01
N ARG A 126 -4.37 5.73 11.05
CA ARG A 126 -3.45 5.04 11.92
C ARG A 126 -4.07 3.75 12.51
N GLU A 127 -5.30 3.79 12.96
CA GLU A 127 -5.99 2.62 13.52
C GLU A 127 -6.18 1.49 12.51
N VAL A 128 -6.39 1.83 11.23
CA VAL A 128 -6.49 0.85 10.14
C VAL A 128 -5.11 0.24 9.89
N LEU A 129 -4.07 1.06 9.89
CA LEU A 129 -2.69 0.58 9.73
C LEU A 129 -2.32 -0.43 10.82
N LEU A 130 -2.71 -0.15 12.07
CA LEU A 130 -2.48 -1.07 13.19
C LEU A 130 -3.18 -2.42 12.96
N VAL A 131 -4.42 -2.41 12.49
CA VAL A 131 -5.17 -3.63 12.16
C VAL A 131 -4.44 -4.43 11.08
N MET A 132 -4.03 -3.77 10.00
CA MET A 132 -3.34 -4.42 8.89
C MET A 132 -2.01 -5.04 9.32
N LYS A 133 -1.25 -4.33 10.16
CA LYS A 133 0.03 -4.83 10.71
C LYS A 133 -0.16 -6.06 11.59
N ARG A 134 -1.19 -6.07 12.43
CA ARG A 134 -1.52 -7.25 13.26
C ARG A 134 -1.90 -8.45 12.41
N LEU A 135 -2.66 -8.22 11.33
CA LEU A 135 -3.03 -9.29 10.40
C LEU A 135 -1.80 -9.90 9.72
N ALA A 136 -0.85 -9.08 9.29
CA ALA A 136 0.37 -9.56 8.65
C ALA A 136 1.25 -10.35 9.62
N GLY A 137 1.47 -9.84 10.84
CA GLY A 137 2.09 -10.57 11.94
C GLY A 137 3.56 -10.98 11.77
N ARG A 138 4.26 -10.44 10.77
CA ARG A 138 5.69 -10.70 10.58
C ARG A 138 6.52 -9.92 11.60
N ASN A 139 7.80 -10.28 11.79
CA ASN A 139 8.68 -9.58 12.73
C ASN A 139 8.73 -8.07 12.44
N GLN A 140 8.83 -7.67 11.18
CA GLN A 140 8.83 -6.26 10.81
C GLN A 140 7.51 -5.58 11.16
N ASP A 141 6.38 -6.28 10.97
CA ASP A 141 5.06 -5.75 11.29
C ASP A 141 4.88 -5.54 12.81
N LEU A 142 5.39 -6.47 13.63
CA LEU A 142 5.37 -6.36 15.08
C LEU A 142 6.26 -5.20 15.55
N ALA A 143 7.43 -5.01 14.92
CA ALA A 143 8.31 -3.88 15.21
C ALA A 143 7.64 -2.55 14.84
N ASP A 144 6.94 -2.50 13.69
CA ASP A 144 6.20 -1.32 13.25
C ASP A 144 5.08 -0.97 14.25
N LEU A 145 4.35 -1.99 14.73
CA LEU A 145 3.32 -1.81 15.76
C LEU A 145 3.89 -1.18 17.02
N GLU A 146 5.02 -1.68 17.48
CA GLU A 146 5.68 -1.16 18.69
C GLU A 146 6.04 0.32 18.50
N LYS A 147 6.60 0.69 17.35
CA LYS A 147 6.96 2.09 17.03
C LYS A 147 5.74 3.00 16.98
N LEU A 148 4.66 2.54 16.31
CA LEU A 148 3.43 3.31 16.17
C LEU A 148 2.73 3.50 17.50
N GLU A 149 2.68 2.47 18.34
CA GLU A 149 2.06 2.52 19.66
C GLU A 149 2.86 3.40 20.62
N ALA A 150 4.19 3.36 20.55
CA ALA A 150 5.06 4.22 21.36
C ALA A 150 4.85 5.70 21.05
N GLY A 151 4.47 6.05 19.81
CA GLY A 151 4.17 7.42 19.39
C GLY A 151 2.88 7.99 19.97
N ASP A 152 2.08 7.19 20.66
CA ASP A 152 0.81 7.61 21.26
C ASP A 152 0.96 8.26 22.65
N ASP A 153 2.12 8.17 23.22
CA ASP A 153 2.39 8.76 24.54
C ASP A 153 2.76 10.27 24.43
#